data_4d182e6d691d4c936ac55f255b749bb8
#
_entry.id   4d182e6d691d4c936ac55f255b749bb8
#
_cell.length_a   1.000
_cell.length_b   1.000
_cell.length_c   1.000
_cell.angle_alpha   90.00
_cell.angle_beta   90.00
_cell.angle_gamma   90.00
#
_symmetry.space_group_name_H-M   'P 1'
#
loop_
_entity.id
_entity.type
_entity.pdbx_description
1 polymer ?
#
loop_
_entity_poly.entity_id
_entity_poly.type
_entity_poly.pdbx_seq_one_letter_code
_entity_poly.pdbx_strand_id
1 'polypeptide(L)' 'MIQVTVSMRSGATVTLLAAALIQCYATRTGDGCVPLSVHATMAECRKLASEYQKFDTRDLRVKGVPAVVSYHCVAVE' A
#
# COMPACT_ATOMS: atom_id res chain seq x y z
N MET A 1 -8.47 -10.13 -0.32
CA MET A 1 -8.16 -9.46 0.95
C MET A 1 -7.40 -10.40 1.87
N ILE A 2 -6.50 -9.85 2.63
CA ILE A 2 -5.70 -10.61 3.60
C ILE A 2 -6.29 -10.37 4.99
N GLN A 3 -6.42 -11.41 5.76
CA GLN A 3 -6.98 -11.34 7.10
C GLN A 3 -5.85 -11.35 8.13
N VAL A 4 -5.89 -10.41 9.07
CA VAL A 4 -4.94 -10.34 10.17
C VAL A 4 -5.64 -10.78 11.45
N THR A 5 -5.06 -11.76 12.11
CA THR A 5 -5.63 -12.33 13.35
C THR A 5 -4.64 -12.10 14.49
N VAL A 6 -5.14 -11.58 15.60
CA VAL A 6 -4.33 -11.32 16.79
C VAL A 6 -4.86 -12.16 17.95
N SER A 7 -3.97 -12.91 18.58
CA SER A 7 -4.31 -13.65 19.80
C SER A 7 -4.20 -12.74 21.00
N MET A 8 -5.24 -12.73 21.83
CA MET A 8 -5.29 -11.92 23.04
C MET A 8 -4.89 -12.73 24.26
N ARG A 9 -4.51 -12.04 25.32
CA ARG A 9 -4.06 -12.66 26.56
C ARG A 9 -5.08 -13.61 27.18
N SER A 10 -6.35 -13.35 26.96
CA SER A 10 -7.44 -14.20 27.44
C SER A 10 -7.65 -15.47 26.61
N GLY A 11 -6.84 -15.69 25.60
CA GLY A 11 -7.02 -16.79 24.66
C GLY A 11 -8.01 -16.52 23.56
N ALA A 12 -8.67 -15.36 23.59
CA ALA A 12 -9.56 -14.95 22.51
C ALA A 12 -8.74 -14.50 21.29
N THR A 13 -9.31 -14.70 20.10
CA THR A 13 -8.72 -14.24 18.85
C THR A 13 -9.58 -13.14 18.28
N VAL A 14 -8.94 -12.08 17.83
CA VAL A 14 -9.63 -10.95 17.20
C VAL A 14 -9.10 -10.82 15.78
N THR A 15 -10.01 -10.75 14.83
CA THR A 15 -9.66 -10.45 13.45
C THR A 15 -9.68 -8.95 13.27
N LEU A 16 -8.54 -8.39 12.90
CA LEU A 16 -8.42 -6.96 12.67
C LEU A 16 -8.50 -6.66 11.19
N LEU A 17 -9.26 -5.65 10.84
CA LEU A 17 -9.22 -5.10 9.49
C LEU A 17 -7.99 -4.22 9.41
N ALA A 18 -7.26 -4.36 8.32
CA ALA A 18 -6.06 -3.59 8.07
C ALA A 18 -6.10 -3.03 6.66
N ALA A 19 -5.16 -2.15 6.36
CA ALA A 19 -5.02 -1.58 5.04
C ALA A 19 -3.59 -1.78 4.56
N ALA A 20 -3.43 -2.21 3.33
CA ALA A 20 -2.12 -2.34 2.70
C ALA A 20 -1.90 -1.17 1.75
N LEU A 21 -0.73 -0.55 1.87
CA LEU A 21 -0.29 0.49 0.96
C LEU A 21 0.45 -0.18 -0.21
N ILE A 22 -0.04 0.08 -1.41
CA ILE A 22 0.50 -0.51 -2.62
C ILE A 22 0.98 0.60 -3.54
N GLN A 23 2.19 0.47 -4.05
CA GLN A 23 2.72 1.35 -5.06
C GLN A 23 2.55 0.68 -6.42
N CYS A 24 1.89 1.38 -7.33
CA CYS A 24 1.71 0.91 -8.70
C CYS A 24 2.45 1.83 -9.67
N TYR A 25 3.03 1.22 -10.69
CA TYR A 25 3.73 1.98 -11.73
C TYR A 25 3.24 1.54 -13.10
N ALA A 26 3.27 2.47 -14.03
CA ALA A 26 2.92 2.20 -15.43
C ALA A 26 4.00 2.79 -16.33
N THR A 27 4.46 2.00 -17.28
CA THR A 27 5.46 2.40 -18.27
C THR A 27 4.97 2.04 -19.66
N ARG A 28 5.67 2.46 -20.69
CA ARG A 28 5.33 2.11 -22.06
C ARG A 28 5.43 0.60 -22.32
N THR A 29 6.24 -0.10 -21.54
CA THR A 29 6.52 -1.52 -21.75
C THR A 29 5.76 -2.42 -20.80
N GLY A 30 5.02 -1.86 -19.84
CA GLY A 30 4.24 -2.65 -18.91
C GLY A 30 3.97 -1.90 -17.63
N ASP A 31 3.19 -2.52 -16.77
CA ASP A 31 2.83 -1.98 -15.47
C ASP A 31 2.98 -3.05 -14.40
N GLY A 32 2.93 -2.62 -13.16
CA GLY A 32 3.03 -3.52 -12.03
C GLY A 32 2.74 -2.80 -10.74
N CYS A 33 2.57 -3.57 -9.68
CA CYS A 33 2.34 -3.05 -8.35
C CYS A 33 3.16 -3.85 -7.34
N VAL A 34 3.62 -3.16 -6.29
CA VAL A 34 4.36 -3.80 -5.20
C VAL A 34 3.78 -3.33 -3.88
N PRO A 35 3.62 -4.22 -2.90
CA PRO A 35 3.20 -3.81 -1.57
C PRO A 35 4.35 -3.10 -0.84
N LEU A 36 4.05 -2.01 -0.14
CA LEU A 36 5.03 -1.26 0.63
C LEU A 36 4.90 -1.53 2.12
N SER A 37 3.69 -1.46 2.64
CA SER A 37 3.47 -1.57 4.09
C SER A 37 2.03 -1.95 4.39
N VAL A 38 1.80 -2.38 5.63
CA VAL A 38 0.46 -2.68 6.13
C VAL A 38 0.21 -1.80 7.34
N HIS A 39 -0.98 -1.22 7.42
CA HIS A 39 -1.37 -0.30 8.47
C HIS A 39 -2.64 -0.78 9.16
N ALA A 40 -2.81 -0.38 10.42
CA ALA A 40 -3.95 -0.80 11.21
C ALA A 40 -5.28 -0.26 10.69
N THR A 41 -5.26 0.93 10.08
CA THR A 41 -6.48 1.56 9.58
C THR A 41 -6.31 2.06 8.16
N MET A 42 -7.42 2.19 7.47
CA MET A 42 -7.45 2.78 6.13
C MET A 42 -7.05 4.25 6.16
N ALA A 43 -7.40 4.96 7.23
CA ALA A 43 -7.05 6.37 7.39
C ALA A 43 -5.54 6.56 7.45
N GLU A 44 -4.83 5.73 8.19
CA GLU A 44 -3.36 5.77 8.26
C GLU A 44 -2.74 5.49 6.90
N CYS A 45 -3.26 4.49 6.19
CA CYS A 45 -2.78 4.14 4.86
C CYS A 45 -2.94 5.31 3.90
N ARG A 46 -4.11 5.95 3.88
CA ARG A 46 -4.40 7.08 3.00
C ARG A 46 -3.52 8.28 3.31
N LYS A 47 -3.26 8.52 4.58
CA LYS A 47 -2.37 9.61 5.00
C LYS A 47 -0.97 9.39 4.45
N LEU A 48 -0.46 8.20 4.61
CA LEU A 48 0.87 7.85 4.12
C LEU A 48 0.94 7.86 2.60
N ALA A 49 -0.09 7.35 1.92
CA ALA A 49 -0.18 7.40 0.48
C ALA A 49 -0.13 8.85 -0.04
N SER A 50 -0.83 9.75 0.63
CA SER A 50 -0.81 11.18 0.29
C SER A 50 0.58 11.78 0.45
N GLU A 51 1.30 11.40 1.51
CA GLU A 51 2.67 11.88 1.73
C GLU A 51 3.62 11.38 0.65
N TYR A 52 3.56 10.10 0.29
CA TYR A 52 4.36 9.55 -0.79
C TYR A 52 4.06 10.23 -2.12
N GLN A 53 2.79 10.49 -2.40
CA GLN A 53 2.37 11.12 -3.64
C GLN A 53 2.93 12.55 -3.79
N LYS A 54 3.14 13.24 -2.67
CA LYS A 54 3.73 14.58 -2.69
C LYS A 54 5.21 14.56 -3.05
N PHE A 55 5.92 13.51 -2.66
CA PHE A 55 7.35 13.39 -2.95
C PHE A 55 7.62 12.86 -4.34
N ASP A 56 6.78 11.95 -4.83
CA ASP A 56 6.97 11.32 -6.13
C ASP A 56 6.22 12.08 -7.20
N THR A 57 6.68 13.29 -7.52
CA THR A 57 5.95 14.17 -8.41
C THR A 57 6.51 14.25 -9.82
N ARG A 58 7.72 13.74 -10.08
CA ARG A 58 8.32 13.88 -11.41
C ARG A 58 9.53 12.98 -11.58
N ASP A 59 9.89 12.75 -12.83
CA ASP A 59 11.09 12.03 -13.26
C ASP A 59 11.28 10.67 -12.62
N LEU A 60 10.16 10.00 -12.37
CA LEU A 60 10.22 8.64 -11.87
C LEU A 60 10.54 7.69 -13.03
N ARG A 61 11.47 6.79 -12.77
CA ARG A 61 11.88 5.82 -13.78
C ARG A 61 11.91 4.42 -13.18
N VAL A 62 11.46 3.47 -13.96
CA VAL A 62 11.57 2.05 -13.62
C VAL A 62 12.51 1.43 -14.66
N LYS A 63 13.65 0.94 -14.19
CA LYS A 63 14.68 0.36 -15.06
C LYS A 63 15.09 1.31 -16.21
N GLY A 64 15.18 2.60 -15.89
CA GLY A 64 15.57 3.62 -16.86
C GLY A 64 14.45 4.10 -17.78
N VAL A 65 13.24 3.57 -17.64
CA VAL A 65 12.08 3.95 -18.47
C VAL A 65 11.20 4.89 -17.65
N PRO A 66 10.76 6.02 -18.23
CA PRO A 66 9.84 6.93 -17.52
C PRO A 66 8.59 6.19 -17.06
N ALA A 67 8.17 6.42 -15.82
CA ALA A 67 7.05 5.74 -15.22
C ALA A 67 6.09 6.73 -14.56
N VAL A 68 4.81 6.39 -14.59
CA VAL A 68 3.79 7.06 -13.79
C VAL A 68 3.56 6.18 -12.56
N VAL A 69 3.73 6.77 -11.37
CA VAL A 69 3.61 6.06 -10.12
C VAL A 69 2.37 6.54 -9.37
N SER A 70 1.63 5.59 -8.82
CA SER A 70 0.46 5.88 -8.01
C SER A 70 0.48 5.02 -6.75
N TYR A 71 -0.20 5.50 -5.72
CA TYR A 71 -0.29 4.82 -4.43
C TYR A 71 -1.74 4.51 -4.12
N HIS A 72 -1.99 3.30 -3.67
CA HIS A 72 -3.34 2.82 -3.41
C HIS A 72 -3.41 2.14 -2.05
N CYS A 73 -4.55 2.28 -1.41
CA CYS A 73 -4.83 1.58 -0.17
C CYS A 73 -5.91 0.54 -0.44
N VAL A 74 -5.64 -0.70 -0.07
CA VAL A 74 -6.59 -1.79 -0.21
C VAL A 74 -6.90 -2.36 1.16
N ALA A 75 -8.15 -2.74 1.36
CA ALA A 75 -8.56 -3.35 2.61
C ALA A 75 -7.96 -4.73 2.74
N VAL A 76 -7.50 -5.03 3.95
CA VAL A 76 -6.90 -6.31 4.30
C VAL A 76 -7.72 -6.90 5.44
N GLU A 77 -8.24 -8.07 5.28
CA GLU A 77 -9.03 -8.76 6.32
C GLU A 77 -8.26 -9.94 6.88
#